data_286caadae48a279d476a97ee4b8b582a
#
_entry.id   286caadae48a279d476a97ee4b8b582a
#
_cell.length_a   1.000
_cell.length_b   1.000
_cell.length_c   1.000
_cell.angle_alpha   90.00
_cell.angle_beta   90.00
_cell.angle_gamma   90.00
#
_symmetry.space_group_name_H-M   'P 1'
#
loop_
_entity.id
_entity.type
_entity.pdbx_description
1 polymer ?
#
loop_
_entity_poly.entity_id
_entity_poly.type
_entity_poly.pdbx_seq_one_letter_code
_entity_poly.pdbx_strand_id
1 'polypeptide(L)'
;MRQRKVTRIVRGRNAVDGAGVRLRRILGDRTIQDFDPFLMLDGFDSTNPQDYIKGFPWHPHRGIETVTYLVSGTMAHEDSLGNKGVIRSMGCQWTVSYTHLRAHETLRHLV
;
A
#
# COMPACT_ATOMS: atom_id res chain seq x y z
N MET A 1 -26.99 -8.61 24.37
CA MET A 1 -25.97 -8.38 23.33
C MET A 1 -24.98 -7.32 23.80
N ARG A 2 -23.71 -7.65 23.88
CA ARG A 2 -22.69 -6.63 24.22
C ARG A 2 -22.49 -5.69 23.04
N GLN A 3 -22.62 -4.40 23.23
CA GLN A 3 -22.24 -3.41 22.23
C GLN A 3 -20.70 -3.37 22.12
N ARG A 4 -20.22 -3.39 20.87
CA ARG A 4 -18.81 -3.15 20.60
C ARG A 4 -18.51 -1.67 20.83
N LYS A 5 -17.42 -1.41 21.53
CA LYS A 5 -16.94 -0.04 21.80
C LYS A 5 -15.61 0.16 21.10
N VAL A 6 -15.39 1.37 20.63
CA VAL A 6 -14.05 1.77 20.14
C VAL A 6 -13.15 1.89 21.36
N THR A 7 -12.08 1.10 21.39
CA THR A 7 -11.11 1.09 22.51
C THR A 7 -9.85 1.88 22.19
N ARG A 8 -9.55 2.07 20.89
CA ARG A 8 -8.35 2.78 20.46
C ARG A 8 -8.55 3.36 19.07
N ILE A 9 -8.04 4.55 18.83
CA ILE A 9 -7.98 5.20 17.52
C ILE A 9 -6.51 5.50 17.22
N VAL A 10 -6.05 5.07 16.03
CA VAL A 10 -4.69 5.32 15.54
C VAL A 10 -4.77 6.25 14.35
N ARG A 11 -4.03 7.34 14.36
CA ARG A 11 -4.05 8.36 13.31
C ARG A 11 -2.88 8.27 12.33
N GLY A 12 -1.87 7.51 12.70
CA GLY A 12 -0.67 7.35 11.90
C GLY A 12 0.25 8.57 11.88
N ARG A 13 1.25 8.50 11.03
CA ARG A 13 2.29 9.54 10.87
C ARG A 13 2.69 9.66 9.41
N ASN A 14 3.25 10.79 9.05
CA ASN A 14 3.86 10.97 7.74
C ASN A 14 5.13 10.11 7.64
N ALA A 15 5.33 9.49 6.50
CA ALA A 15 6.48 8.65 6.21
C ALA A 15 6.88 8.79 4.74
N VAL A 16 8.09 8.33 4.44
CA VAL A 16 8.60 8.23 3.08
C VAL A 16 9.04 6.78 2.87
N ASP A 17 8.61 6.17 1.79
CA ASP A 17 8.96 4.80 1.44
C ASP A 17 9.24 4.66 -0.07
N GLY A 18 9.65 3.47 -0.49
CA GLY A 18 10.02 3.26 -1.88
C GLY A 18 11.19 4.15 -2.30
N ALA A 19 11.12 4.71 -3.49
CA ALA A 19 12.13 5.62 -4.04
C ALA A 19 11.90 7.10 -3.67
N GLY A 20 11.08 7.36 -2.68
CA GLY A 20 10.76 8.72 -2.25
C GLY A 20 9.26 9.04 -2.30
N VAL A 21 8.42 8.02 -2.13
CA VAL A 21 6.97 8.21 -2.07
C VAL A 21 6.58 8.69 -0.67
N ARG A 22 5.89 9.81 -0.62
CA ARG A 22 5.32 10.36 0.61
C ARG A 22 3.98 9.69 0.90
N LEU A 23 3.83 9.21 2.11
CA LEU A 23 2.64 8.50 2.53
C LEU A 23 2.33 8.80 4.00
N ARG A 24 1.15 8.38 4.43
CA ARG A 24 0.78 8.36 5.83
C ARG A 24 0.73 6.91 6.30
N ARG A 25 1.64 6.53 7.17
CA ARG A 25 1.67 5.20 7.77
C ARG A 25 0.78 5.16 8.99
N ILE A 26 -0.33 4.47 8.89
CA ILE A 26 -1.35 4.38 9.94
C ILE A 26 -1.03 3.22 10.87
N LEU A 27 -0.75 2.04 10.31
CA LEU A 27 -0.26 0.88 11.04
C LEU A 27 1.15 0.52 10.53
N GLY A 28 2.03 0.10 11.43
CA GLY A 28 3.38 -0.28 11.09
C GLY A 28 4.13 -0.88 12.29
N ASP A 29 5.41 -0.63 12.37
CA ASP A 29 6.30 -1.16 13.41
C ASP A 29 5.83 -0.88 14.84
N ARG A 30 5.24 0.28 15.09
CA ARG A 30 4.74 0.66 16.41
C ARG A 30 3.43 0.00 16.81
N THR A 31 2.73 -0.62 15.89
CA THR A 31 1.40 -1.20 16.09
C THR A 31 1.34 -2.68 15.73
N ILE A 32 2.47 -3.29 15.43
CA ILE A 32 2.55 -4.64 14.88
C ILE A 32 1.92 -5.72 15.77
N GLN A 33 1.86 -5.50 17.06
CA GLN A 33 1.28 -6.43 18.03
C GLN A 33 -0.19 -6.15 18.35
N ASP A 34 -0.75 -5.06 17.87
CA ASP A 34 -2.03 -4.54 18.34
C ASP A 34 -3.19 -4.82 17.38
N PHE A 35 -2.93 -5.04 16.10
CA PHE A 35 -3.95 -5.10 15.05
C PHE A 35 -3.88 -6.38 14.21
N ASP A 36 -3.45 -7.48 14.81
CA ASP A 36 -3.42 -8.76 14.13
C ASP A 36 -4.78 -9.07 13.43
N PRO A 37 -4.77 -9.52 12.18
CA PRO A 37 -3.64 -9.97 11.36
C PRO A 37 -2.95 -8.88 10.53
N PHE A 38 -3.29 -7.61 10.74
CA PHE A 38 -2.79 -6.51 9.93
C PHE A 38 -1.45 -6.00 10.46
N LEU A 39 -0.43 -6.04 9.62
CA LEU A 39 0.93 -5.61 9.95
C LEU A 39 1.17 -4.16 9.56
N MET A 40 0.58 -3.71 8.46
CA MET A 40 0.81 -2.39 7.91
C MET A 40 -0.43 -1.86 7.21
N LEU A 41 -0.67 -0.58 7.35
CA LEU A 41 -1.66 0.16 6.59
C LEU A 41 -1.06 1.52 6.22
N ASP A 42 -0.91 1.76 4.93
CA ASP A 42 -0.42 3.01 4.38
C ASP A 42 -1.49 3.70 3.55
N GLY A 43 -1.61 5.00 3.73
CA GLY A 43 -2.48 5.85 2.94
C GLY A 43 -1.67 6.78 2.04
N PHE A 44 -2.02 6.84 0.77
CA PHE A 44 -1.47 7.77 -0.21
C PHE A 44 -2.56 8.76 -0.58
N ASP A 45 -2.47 9.96 -0.07
CA ASP A 45 -3.50 10.98 -0.24
C ASP A 45 -2.85 12.29 -0.67
N SER A 46 -2.35 12.31 -1.90
CA SER A 46 -1.72 13.49 -2.47
C SER A 46 -2.14 13.70 -3.91
N THR A 47 -2.41 14.95 -4.25
CA THR A 47 -2.62 15.42 -5.62
C THR A 47 -1.35 15.96 -6.25
N ASN A 48 -0.25 16.05 -5.47
CA ASN A 48 1.04 16.51 -5.98
C ASN A 48 1.86 15.33 -6.51
N PRO A 49 2.14 15.25 -7.82
CA PRO A 49 2.92 14.17 -8.41
C PRO A 49 4.30 13.96 -7.80
N GLN A 50 4.91 15.01 -7.24
CA GLN A 50 6.24 14.91 -6.61
C GLN A 50 6.21 14.02 -5.37
N ASP A 51 5.06 13.81 -4.76
CA ASP A 51 4.93 12.97 -3.58
C ASP A 51 4.94 11.47 -3.92
N TYR A 52 4.64 11.08 -5.16
CA TYR A 52 4.48 9.66 -5.51
C TYR A 52 5.11 9.24 -6.84
N ILE A 53 5.59 10.18 -7.68
CA ILE A 53 6.01 9.86 -9.05
C ILE A 53 7.21 8.91 -9.11
N LYS A 54 8.05 8.91 -8.08
CA LYS A 54 9.24 8.03 -8.03
C LYS A 54 8.88 6.56 -7.84
N GLY A 55 7.68 6.30 -7.33
CA GLY A 55 7.15 4.94 -7.19
C GLY A 55 7.93 4.05 -6.24
N PHE A 56 7.67 2.76 -6.37
CA PHE A 56 8.35 1.74 -5.59
C PHE A 56 9.26 0.93 -6.51
N PRO A 57 10.57 0.85 -6.24
CA PRO A 57 11.47 0.01 -7.00
C PRO A 57 11.17 -1.46 -6.80
N TRP A 58 11.73 -2.31 -7.63
CA TRP A 58 11.62 -3.75 -7.49
C TRP A 58 12.07 -4.18 -6.09
N HIS A 59 11.20 -4.88 -5.39
CA HIS A 59 11.48 -5.40 -4.04
C HIS A 59 10.79 -6.75 -3.85
N PRO A 60 11.35 -7.63 -3.00
CA PRO A 60 10.75 -8.93 -2.76
C PRO A 60 9.51 -8.82 -1.87
N HIS A 61 8.47 -9.57 -2.21
CA HIS A 61 7.37 -9.89 -1.32
C HIS A 61 7.45 -11.37 -0.98
N ARG A 62 7.65 -11.71 0.27
CA ARG A 62 7.75 -13.09 0.71
C ARG A 62 6.98 -13.31 1.99
N GLY A 63 5.99 -14.23 1.94
CA GLY A 63 5.22 -14.61 3.10
C GLY A 63 4.24 -13.56 3.60
N ILE A 64 3.94 -12.54 2.80
CA ILE A 64 2.94 -11.53 3.12
C ILE A 64 1.92 -11.39 1.99
N GLU A 65 0.74 -10.98 2.36
CA GLU A 65 -0.30 -10.57 1.42
C GLU A 65 -0.48 -9.07 1.48
N THR A 66 -0.65 -8.45 0.32
CA THR A 66 -0.92 -7.01 0.23
C THR A 66 -2.21 -6.77 -0.54
N VAL A 67 -2.99 -5.82 -0.07
CA VAL A 67 -4.20 -5.36 -0.74
C VAL A 67 -4.04 -3.87 -1.00
N THR A 68 -4.14 -3.49 -2.26
CA THR A 68 -4.17 -2.09 -2.67
C THR A 68 -5.57 -1.74 -3.12
N TYR A 69 -6.17 -0.74 -2.51
CA TYR A 69 -7.43 -0.16 -2.93
C TYR A 69 -7.20 1.27 -3.41
N LEU A 70 -7.59 1.55 -4.65
CA LEU A 70 -7.37 2.84 -5.26
C LEU A 70 -8.68 3.64 -5.30
N VAL A 71 -8.77 4.66 -4.47
CA VAL A 71 -9.96 5.52 -4.42
C VAL A 71 -10.06 6.38 -5.67
N SER A 72 -8.94 6.98 -6.08
CA SER A 72 -8.88 7.86 -7.25
C SER A 72 -7.49 7.80 -7.88
N GLY A 73 -7.44 7.83 -9.19
CA GLY A 73 -6.19 7.84 -9.96
C GLY A 73 -5.93 6.54 -10.69
N THR A 74 -4.67 6.28 -10.96
CA THR A 74 -4.20 5.10 -11.70
C THR A 74 -2.88 4.61 -11.13
N MET A 75 -2.77 3.31 -10.93
CA MET A 75 -1.55 2.65 -10.45
C MET A 75 -1.17 1.52 -11.39
N ALA A 76 0.04 1.56 -11.91
CA ALA A 76 0.61 0.46 -12.70
C ALA A 76 1.41 -0.47 -11.79
N HIS A 77 1.35 -1.76 -12.07
CA HIS A 77 2.09 -2.78 -11.34
C HIS A 77 2.67 -3.84 -12.28
N GLU A 78 3.75 -4.44 -11.86
CA GLU A 78 4.41 -5.53 -12.57
C GLU A 78 5.06 -6.47 -11.57
N ASP A 79 5.08 -7.77 -11.87
CA ASP A 79 5.75 -8.77 -11.05
C ASP A 79 6.88 -9.48 -11.80
N SER A 80 7.66 -10.30 -11.08
CA SER A 80 8.79 -11.05 -11.66
C SER A 80 8.40 -12.17 -12.62
N LEU A 81 7.12 -12.53 -12.68
CA LEU A 81 6.60 -13.53 -13.62
C LEU A 81 6.11 -12.90 -14.93
N GLY A 82 6.30 -11.60 -15.10
CA GLY A 82 5.87 -10.87 -16.29
C GLY A 82 4.41 -10.44 -16.26
N ASN A 83 3.71 -10.61 -15.14
CA ASN A 83 2.36 -10.09 -15.01
C ASN A 83 2.41 -8.57 -14.88
N LYS A 84 1.60 -7.89 -15.67
CA LYS A 84 1.48 -6.44 -15.67
C LYS A 84 0.01 -6.06 -15.62
N GLY A 85 -0.27 -4.95 -14.98
CA GLY A 85 -1.62 -4.44 -14.97
C GLY A 85 -1.69 -2.99 -14.51
N VAL A 86 -2.90 -2.47 -14.57
CA VAL A 86 -3.22 -1.12 -14.14
C VAL A 86 -4.46 -1.18 -13.27
N ILE A 87 -4.35 -0.64 -12.07
CA ILE A 87 -5.50 -0.40 -11.20
C ILE A 87 -6.02 0.99 -11.51
N ARG A 88 -7.33 1.10 -11.72
CA ARG A 88 -8.01 2.38 -11.93
C ARG A 88 -8.83 2.76 -10.70
N SER A 89 -9.33 3.96 -10.67
CA SER A 89 -10.21 4.45 -9.59
C SER A 89 -11.28 3.44 -9.21
N MET A 90 -11.45 3.20 -7.92
CA MET A 90 -12.33 2.21 -7.30
C MET A 90 -11.89 0.76 -7.52
N GLY A 91 -10.71 0.55 -8.10
CA GLY A 91 -10.12 -0.76 -8.30
C GLY A 91 -9.36 -1.27 -7.09
N CYS A 92 -9.13 -2.57 -7.08
CA CYS A 92 -8.40 -3.26 -6.02
C CYS A 92 -7.46 -4.29 -6.61
N GLN A 93 -6.29 -4.43 -6.00
CA GLN A 93 -5.34 -5.50 -6.31
C GLN A 93 -4.99 -6.25 -5.03
N TRP A 94 -5.11 -7.56 -5.09
CA TRP A 94 -4.68 -8.44 -4.03
C TRP A 94 -3.45 -9.22 -4.50
N THR A 95 -2.33 -9.01 -3.86
CA THR A 95 -1.08 -9.69 -4.16
C THR A 95 -0.76 -10.70 -3.08
N VAL A 96 -0.67 -11.97 -3.47
CA VAL A 96 -0.31 -13.08 -2.58
C VAL A 96 1.05 -13.59 -3.01
N SER A 97 2.00 -13.60 -2.09
CA SER A 97 3.37 -14.01 -2.38
C SER A 97 3.76 -15.24 -1.56
N TYR A 98 3.77 -16.39 -2.21
CA TYR A 98 4.32 -17.63 -1.63
C TYR A 98 5.79 -17.86 -2.00
N THR A 99 6.30 -17.14 -3.00
CA THR A 99 7.66 -17.23 -3.54
C THR A 99 8.23 -15.84 -3.78
N HIS A 100 9.48 -15.74 -4.25
CA HIS A 100 10.16 -14.47 -4.56
C HIS A 100 9.44 -13.70 -5.68
N LEU A 101 8.35 -13.04 -5.37
CA LEU A 101 7.74 -12.07 -6.26
C LEU A 101 8.37 -10.70 -6.02
N ARG A 102 8.81 -10.07 -7.09
CA ARG A 102 9.21 -8.67 -7.08
C ARG A 102 8.06 -7.87 -7.68
N ALA A 103 7.48 -7.01 -6.90
CA ALA A 103 6.47 -6.09 -7.39
C ALA A 103 7.12 -4.75 -7.70
N HIS A 104 6.84 -4.21 -8.87
CA HIS A 104 7.15 -2.82 -9.22
C HIS A 104 5.84 -2.08 -9.37
N GLU A 105 5.59 -1.19 -8.43
CA GLU A 105 4.40 -0.35 -8.44
C GLU A 105 4.80 1.07 -8.82
N THR A 106 4.29 1.56 -9.94
CA THR A 106 4.39 2.97 -10.31
C THR A 106 3.05 3.63 -10.14
N LEU A 107 2.99 4.57 -9.22
CA LEU A 107 1.84 5.43 -9.06
C LEU A 107 1.88 6.53 -10.12
N ARG A 108 0.92 6.54 -11.02
CA ARG A 108 0.70 7.64 -11.95
C ARG A 108 -0.69 8.22 -11.70
N HIS A 109 -0.72 9.47 -11.32
CA HIS A 109 -1.96 10.22 -11.33
C HIS A 109 -2.15 10.77 -12.74
N LEU A 110 -3.08 10.17 -13.47
CA LEU A 110 -3.55 10.72 -14.74
C LEU A 110 -4.79 11.55 -14.46
N VAL A 111 -4.69 12.82 -14.68
CA VAL A 111 -5.83 13.72 -14.62
C VAL A 111 -6.76 13.47 -15.82
#